data_fd42798991139d62fe0cc4dd9735f1a8
#
_entry.id   fd42798991139d62fe0cc4dd9735f1a8
#
_cell.length_a   1.000
_cell.length_b   1.000
_cell.length_c   1.000
_cell.angle_alpha   90.00
_cell.angle_beta   90.00
_cell.angle_gamma   90.00
#
_symmetry.space_group_name_H-M   'P 1'
#
loop_
_entity.id
_entity.type
_entity.pdbx_description
1 polymer ?
#
loop_
_entity_poly.entity_id
_entity_poly.type
_entity_poly.pdbx_seq_one_letter_code
_entity_poly.pdbx_strand_id
1 'polypeptide(L)'
;HLVACHDAHSLLAHGIPADGPPDPPIAVLSSDPVEAPYDLSRAITLQAIGRRRGVALMFHAVGLSGPDGATVALVAPSGTGKTTAASVLGRGLGYVTDETVVVEADHSIAPYPKPLSIITNDAVGHRKEESSADDLRLGPTPPHPRLVATVVLRRDPDVPAPELSMMPLIDGILAVIPETSALPSLPQPLARLCRALCLSGGPFLLRYAEIEDCAAEVAALTAPNVDRDDAAPAWEHVPGSVRDRPADWWGTVSWTSVLTRTTWDDAVVCDGESVILHDLIPSRLSRLGTALWVGADQPSTVADLHDRIVATIGDHPHSEGLVLDALQVLVDAEVLQIVADPEQPPVPREQAAAQPSTVAGTTLADAVLSSSDVDARHS
;
A
#
# COMPACT_ATOMS: atom_id res chain seq x y z
N HIS A 1 -19.29 11.99 23.01
CA HIS A 1 -19.33 12.44 24.39
C HIS A 1 -18.27 11.67 25.20
N LEU A 2 -17.32 12.39 25.76
CA LEU A 2 -16.37 11.86 26.73
C LEU A 2 -17.05 11.85 28.10
N VAL A 3 -17.18 10.69 28.69
CA VAL A 3 -17.64 10.55 30.07
C VAL A 3 -16.44 10.11 30.91
N ALA A 4 -15.91 11.02 31.73
CA ALA A 4 -14.92 10.65 32.74
C ALA A 4 -15.63 9.90 33.87
N CYS A 5 -15.33 8.64 34.08
CA CYS A 5 -15.71 7.96 35.30
C CYS A 5 -14.84 8.44 36.48
N HIS A 6 -15.42 8.49 37.67
CA HIS A 6 -14.77 9.02 38.88
C HIS A 6 -13.54 8.25 39.38
N ASP A 7 -13.25 7.08 38.78
CA ASP A 7 -11.97 6.43 38.95
C ASP A 7 -10.98 7.08 37.98
N ALA A 8 -9.96 7.71 38.52
CA ALA A 8 -8.94 8.50 37.80
C ALA A 8 -8.21 7.75 36.68
N HIS A 9 -8.56 6.50 36.38
CA HIS A 9 -7.92 5.62 35.46
C HIS A 9 -8.85 5.03 34.40
N SER A 10 -10.14 5.41 34.34
CA SER A 10 -11.04 4.93 33.30
C SER A 10 -11.73 6.09 32.57
N LEU A 11 -11.66 6.07 31.23
CA LEU A 11 -12.34 7.01 30.36
C LEU A 11 -13.33 6.22 29.46
N LEU A 12 -14.56 6.70 29.37
CA LEU A 12 -15.58 6.14 28.49
C LEU A 12 -15.83 7.10 27.32
N ALA A 13 -15.66 6.62 26.11
CA ALA A 13 -16.04 7.34 24.91
C ALA A 13 -17.24 6.67 24.24
N HIS A 14 -18.25 7.46 23.90
CA HIS A 14 -19.37 7.03 23.08
C HIS A 14 -19.20 7.59 21.67
N GLY A 15 -19.11 6.71 20.68
CA GLY A 15 -19.18 7.13 19.28
C GLY A 15 -20.54 7.73 18.96
N ILE A 16 -20.58 8.78 18.15
CA ILE A 16 -21.83 9.33 17.63
C ILE A 16 -22.12 8.57 16.33
N PRO A 17 -23.21 7.78 16.26
CA PRO A 17 -23.56 7.11 15.00
C PRO A 17 -24.03 8.17 14.01
N ALA A 18 -23.55 8.09 12.77
CA ALA A 18 -24.11 8.90 11.68
C ALA A 18 -25.51 8.38 11.32
N ASP A 19 -25.70 7.08 11.12
CA ASP A 19 -27.01 6.44 10.88
C ASP A 19 -26.89 4.92 11.17
N GLY A 20 -27.13 4.52 12.41
CA GLY A 20 -27.04 3.11 12.80
C GLY A 20 -27.24 2.90 14.31
N PRO A 21 -27.29 1.65 14.80
CA PRO A 21 -27.35 1.39 16.23
C PRO A 21 -26.14 2.03 16.93
N PRO A 22 -26.32 2.56 18.14
CA PRO A 22 -25.25 3.20 18.88
C PRO A 22 -24.11 2.21 19.10
N ASP A 23 -22.87 2.68 18.90
CA ASP A 23 -21.68 1.87 19.18
C ASP A 23 -21.63 1.48 20.66
N PRO A 24 -21.03 0.33 20.93
CA PRO A 24 -20.68 0.01 22.30
C PRO A 24 -19.73 1.09 22.86
N PRO A 25 -19.86 1.44 24.13
CA PRO A 25 -18.97 2.41 24.77
C PRO A 25 -17.53 1.89 24.73
N ILE A 26 -16.59 2.78 24.41
CA ILE A 26 -15.17 2.48 24.53
C ILE A 26 -14.78 2.65 26.00
N ALA A 27 -14.37 1.56 26.64
CA ALA A 27 -13.78 1.59 27.97
C ALA A 27 -12.26 1.46 27.84
N VAL A 28 -11.54 2.45 28.36
CA VAL A 28 -10.09 2.44 28.44
C VAL A 28 -9.69 2.35 29.90
N LEU A 29 -8.89 1.33 30.22
CA LEU A 29 -8.27 1.18 31.52
C LEU A 29 -6.80 1.51 31.36
N SER A 30 -6.37 2.64 31.92
CA SER A 30 -4.97 3.04 31.97
C SER A 30 -4.49 3.09 33.39
N SER A 31 -3.31 2.57 33.67
CA SER A 31 -2.68 2.64 34.98
C SER A 31 -1.96 3.97 35.24
N ASP A 32 -1.72 4.74 34.17
CA ASP A 32 -1.06 6.04 34.20
C ASP A 32 -2.03 7.14 33.71
N PRO A 33 -2.38 8.13 34.58
CA PRO A 33 -3.24 9.25 34.19
C PRO A 33 -2.68 10.10 33.04
N VAL A 34 -1.38 10.08 32.82
CA VAL A 34 -0.71 10.82 31.73
C VAL A 34 -0.87 10.08 30.40
N GLU A 35 -0.87 8.75 30.41
CA GLU A 35 -1.06 7.92 29.24
C GLU A 35 -2.54 7.69 28.88
N ALA A 36 -3.45 7.90 29.80
CA ALA A 36 -4.88 7.67 29.59
C ALA A 36 -5.48 8.41 28.37
N PRO A 37 -5.13 9.68 28.08
CA PRO A 37 -5.58 10.35 26.86
C PRO A 37 -5.08 9.68 25.59
N TYR A 38 -3.84 9.21 25.55
CA TYR A 38 -3.29 8.47 24.43
C TYR A 38 -4.00 7.14 24.20
N ASP A 39 -4.22 6.37 25.27
CA ASP A 39 -4.94 5.08 25.20
C ASP A 39 -6.37 5.27 24.68
N LEU A 40 -7.04 6.35 25.12
CA LEU A 40 -8.36 6.71 24.64
C LEU A 40 -8.36 7.08 23.15
N SER A 41 -7.44 7.95 22.74
CA SER A 41 -7.28 8.37 21.35
C SER A 41 -7.03 7.16 20.44
N ARG A 42 -6.16 6.24 20.85
CA ARG A 42 -5.89 4.98 20.14
C ARG A 42 -7.15 4.10 20.03
N ALA A 43 -7.90 3.94 21.12
CA ALA A 43 -9.10 3.11 21.12
C ALA A 43 -10.18 3.68 20.20
N ILE A 44 -10.37 5.02 20.18
CA ILE A 44 -11.28 5.72 19.27
C ILE A 44 -10.84 5.51 17.80
N THR A 45 -9.54 5.64 17.52
CA THR A 45 -8.99 5.43 16.17
C THR A 45 -9.27 4.02 15.69
N LEU A 46 -9.01 3.00 16.50
CA LEU A 46 -9.26 1.60 16.13
C LEU A 46 -10.75 1.34 15.86
N GLN A 47 -11.64 1.92 16.64
CA GLN A 47 -13.08 1.81 16.40
C GLN A 47 -13.50 2.52 15.11
N ALA A 48 -12.97 3.71 14.83
CA ALA A 48 -13.22 4.46 13.60
C ALA A 48 -12.75 3.68 12.35
N ILE A 49 -11.55 3.09 12.42
CA ILE A 49 -11.02 2.20 11.37
C ILE A 49 -11.96 1.01 11.16
N GLY A 50 -12.37 0.36 12.25
CA GLY A 50 -13.29 -0.78 12.19
C GLY A 50 -14.59 -0.48 11.47
N ARG A 51 -15.17 0.71 11.68
CA ARG A 51 -16.39 1.18 10.99
C ARG A 51 -16.21 1.44 9.50
N ARG A 52 -15.02 1.80 9.06
CA ARG A 52 -14.71 2.11 7.66
C ARG A 52 -14.13 0.91 6.90
N ARG A 53 -13.90 -0.19 7.62
CA ARG A 53 -13.41 -1.44 7.01
C ARG A 53 -14.36 -1.93 5.92
N GLY A 54 -13.81 -2.24 4.74
CA GLY A 54 -14.58 -2.69 3.58
C GLY A 54 -15.37 -1.57 2.85
N VAL A 55 -15.33 -0.32 3.34
CA VAL A 55 -16.07 0.82 2.78
C VAL A 55 -15.13 1.85 2.20
N ALA A 56 -14.20 2.38 2.98
CA ALA A 56 -13.29 3.46 2.59
C ALA A 56 -11.85 2.98 2.50
N LEU A 57 -11.06 3.60 1.62
CA LEU A 57 -9.62 3.43 1.56
C LEU A 57 -9.00 4.25 2.69
N MET A 58 -8.15 3.62 3.50
CA MET A 58 -7.58 4.25 4.68
C MET A 58 -6.06 4.19 4.63
N PHE A 59 -5.41 5.36 4.62
CA PHE A 59 -3.95 5.47 4.69
C PHE A 59 -3.51 5.83 6.11
N HIS A 60 -2.53 5.14 6.64
CA HIS A 60 -1.78 5.58 7.82
C HIS A 60 -0.85 6.72 7.43
N ALA A 61 -1.39 7.93 7.42
CA ALA A 61 -0.79 9.10 6.80
C ALA A 61 -1.19 10.39 7.50
N VAL A 62 -0.42 11.44 7.23
CA VAL A 62 -0.81 12.82 7.55
C VAL A 62 -1.67 13.37 6.42
N GLY A 63 -2.82 13.92 6.75
CA GLY A 63 -3.66 14.68 5.83
C GLY A 63 -3.51 16.18 6.06
N LEU A 64 -3.02 16.91 5.06
CA LEU A 64 -2.90 18.37 5.07
C LEU A 64 -3.61 18.96 3.87
N SER A 65 -4.32 20.06 4.09
CA SER A 65 -5.21 20.63 3.08
C SER A 65 -4.91 22.10 2.78
N GLY A 66 -5.05 22.46 1.52
CA GLY A 66 -5.17 23.85 1.11
C GLY A 66 -6.51 24.46 1.53
N PRO A 67 -6.67 25.79 1.33
CA PRO A 67 -7.87 26.52 1.77
C PRO A 67 -9.16 26.10 1.05
N ASP A 68 -9.06 25.55 -0.15
CA ASP A 68 -10.16 25.06 -0.97
C ASP A 68 -10.55 23.59 -0.69
N GLY A 69 -9.88 22.94 0.29
CA GLY A 69 -10.08 21.55 0.62
C GLY A 69 -9.22 20.55 -0.15
N ALA A 70 -8.36 21.00 -1.09
CA ALA A 70 -7.40 20.15 -1.78
C ALA A 70 -6.41 19.56 -0.76
N THR A 71 -6.46 18.24 -0.55
CA THR A 71 -5.75 17.56 0.53
C THR A 71 -4.71 16.60 -0.02
N VAL A 72 -3.50 16.64 0.52
CA VAL A 72 -2.46 15.64 0.29
C VAL A 72 -2.42 14.63 1.42
N ALA A 73 -2.17 13.37 1.08
CA ALA A 73 -1.85 12.31 2.03
C ALA A 73 -0.34 12.09 2.05
N LEU A 74 0.32 12.43 3.14
CA LEU A 74 1.76 12.20 3.34
C LEU A 74 1.95 10.84 4.03
N VAL A 75 2.39 9.87 3.25
CA VAL A 75 2.54 8.47 3.67
C VAL A 75 3.98 8.18 4.03
N ALA A 76 4.20 7.54 5.16
CA ALA A 76 5.53 7.08 5.57
C ALA A 76 5.42 5.94 6.60
N PRO A 77 6.42 5.07 6.73
CA PRO A 77 6.47 4.06 7.77
C PRO A 77 6.32 4.65 9.19
N SER A 78 5.89 3.82 10.14
CA SER A 78 5.79 4.26 11.53
C SER A 78 7.15 4.69 12.07
N GLY A 79 7.19 5.76 12.87
CA GLY A 79 8.43 6.28 13.45
C GLY A 79 9.29 7.17 12.54
N THR A 80 8.87 7.44 11.30
CA THR A 80 9.63 8.28 10.33
C THR A 80 9.32 9.77 10.42
N GLY A 81 8.57 10.22 11.44
CA GLY A 81 8.32 11.65 11.66
C GLY A 81 7.00 12.18 11.11
N LYS A 82 5.99 11.33 10.85
CA LYS A 82 4.64 11.78 10.42
C LYS A 82 4.04 12.86 11.34
N THR A 83 4.07 12.63 12.64
CA THR A 83 3.55 13.61 13.62
C THR A 83 4.35 14.92 13.59
N THR A 84 5.67 14.85 13.35
CA THR A 84 6.50 16.05 13.14
C THR A 84 6.07 16.78 11.87
N ALA A 85 5.86 16.07 10.76
CA ALA A 85 5.35 16.65 9.52
C ALA A 85 4.00 17.35 9.73
N ALA A 86 3.06 16.70 10.45
CA ALA A 86 1.78 17.30 10.79
C ALA A 86 1.93 18.58 11.64
N SER A 87 2.79 18.55 12.67
CA SER A 87 2.97 19.67 13.58
C SER A 87 3.68 20.88 12.96
N VAL A 88 4.54 20.64 11.97
CA VAL A 88 5.32 21.69 11.29
C VAL A 88 4.53 22.24 10.10
N LEU A 89 4.19 21.38 9.14
CA LEU A 89 3.54 21.80 7.87
C LEU A 89 2.07 22.20 8.10
N GLY A 90 1.41 21.59 9.08
CA GLY A 90 0.03 21.90 9.44
C GLY A 90 -0.19 23.32 9.99
N ARG A 91 0.87 24.07 10.33
CA ARG A 91 0.74 25.49 10.74
C ARG A 91 0.41 26.40 9.55
N GLY A 92 0.83 26.03 8.36
CA GLY A 92 0.57 26.77 7.11
C GLY A 92 -0.57 26.17 6.29
N LEU A 93 -1.06 24.98 6.64
CA LEU A 93 -2.08 24.24 5.92
C LEU A 93 -3.19 23.78 6.88
N GLY A 94 -4.37 23.46 6.36
CA GLY A 94 -5.46 22.90 7.15
C GLY A 94 -5.10 21.51 7.66
N TYR A 95 -5.20 21.28 8.95
CA TYR A 95 -4.95 19.97 9.58
C TYR A 95 -6.17 19.07 9.45
N VAL A 96 -6.03 17.94 8.76
CA VAL A 96 -7.09 16.95 8.57
C VAL A 96 -6.92 15.76 9.52
N THR A 97 -5.70 15.24 9.64
CA THR A 97 -5.32 14.14 10.56
C THR A 97 -3.81 13.91 10.53
N ASP A 98 -3.25 13.30 11.58
CA ASP A 98 -1.88 12.76 11.60
C ASP A 98 -1.82 11.23 11.73
N GLU A 99 -2.98 10.56 11.64
CA GLU A 99 -3.09 9.12 11.90
C GLU A 99 -3.66 8.34 10.73
N THR A 100 -4.90 8.67 10.32
CA THR A 100 -5.61 7.90 9.29
C THR A 100 -6.35 8.84 8.36
N VAL A 101 -5.90 8.92 7.11
CA VAL A 101 -6.61 9.60 6.02
C VAL A 101 -7.64 8.63 5.45
N VAL A 102 -8.92 8.92 5.69
CA VAL A 102 -10.06 8.10 5.25
C VAL A 102 -10.61 8.65 3.94
N VAL A 103 -10.41 7.92 2.84
CA VAL A 103 -10.76 8.34 1.48
C VAL A 103 -11.99 7.57 1.01
N GLU A 104 -13.07 8.28 0.73
CA GLU A 104 -14.31 7.72 0.19
C GLU A 104 -14.16 7.40 -1.31
N ALA A 105 -15.18 6.77 -1.89
CA ALA A 105 -15.15 6.36 -3.29
C ALA A 105 -15.07 7.51 -4.29
N ASP A 106 -15.55 8.70 -3.91
CA ASP A 106 -15.51 9.93 -4.70
C ASP A 106 -14.28 10.80 -4.41
N HIS A 107 -13.29 10.25 -3.68
CA HIS A 107 -12.08 10.90 -3.19
C HIS A 107 -12.33 12.01 -2.14
N SER A 108 -13.55 12.19 -1.64
CA SER A 108 -13.75 13.00 -0.44
C SER A 108 -13.08 12.35 0.76
N ILE A 109 -12.65 13.17 1.72
CA ILE A 109 -11.99 12.69 2.93
C ILE A 109 -12.92 12.90 4.11
N ALA A 110 -13.11 11.85 4.93
CA ALA A 110 -13.71 11.99 6.24
C ALA A 110 -12.64 12.50 7.22
N PRO A 111 -12.70 13.79 7.64
CA PRO A 111 -11.65 14.36 8.48
C PRO A 111 -11.65 13.74 9.88
N TYR A 112 -10.45 13.56 10.42
CA TYR A 112 -10.25 13.03 11.77
C TYR A 112 -9.16 13.83 12.51
N PRO A 113 -9.44 15.10 12.86
CA PRO A 113 -8.49 15.98 13.54
C PRO A 113 -8.38 15.64 15.03
N LYS A 114 -7.72 14.54 15.34
CA LYS A 114 -7.42 14.16 16.72
C LYS A 114 -6.25 14.97 17.29
N PRO A 115 -6.06 15.01 18.62
CA PRO A 115 -4.82 15.50 19.21
C PRO A 115 -3.60 14.73 18.68
N LEU A 116 -2.46 15.41 18.54
CA LEU A 116 -1.21 14.80 18.08
C LEU A 116 -0.48 14.17 19.26
N SER A 117 -0.02 12.93 19.06
CA SER A 117 0.80 12.21 20.06
C SER A 117 2.26 12.59 19.87
N ILE A 118 2.74 13.57 20.66
CA ILE A 118 4.12 14.06 20.59
C ILE A 118 4.99 13.26 21.56
N ILE A 119 6.14 12.80 21.07
CA ILE A 119 7.13 12.15 21.92
C ILE A 119 7.93 13.24 22.62
N THR A 120 7.80 13.29 23.95
CA THR A 120 8.61 14.14 24.82
C THR A 120 9.70 13.31 25.50
N ASN A 121 10.90 13.86 25.56
CA ASN A 121 12.02 13.25 26.27
C ASN A 121 12.14 13.96 27.63
N ASP A 122 11.76 13.29 28.68
CA ASP A 122 11.98 13.75 30.04
C ASP A 122 13.02 12.88 30.78
N ALA A 123 13.29 13.21 32.02
CA ALA A 123 14.24 12.47 32.86
C ALA A 123 13.82 11.00 33.15
N VAL A 124 12.58 10.63 32.83
CA VAL A 124 11.99 9.30 33.08
C VAL A 124 11.99 8.43 31.81
N GLY A 125 12.19 9.02 30.61
CA GLY A 125 12.24 8.30 29.34
C GLY A 125 11.36 8.92 28.25
N HIS A 126 11.11 8.15 27.17
CA HIS A 126 10.23 8.57 26.09
C HIS A 126 8.77 8.46 26.52
N ARG A 127 8.06 9.57 26.58
CA ARG A 127 6.62 9.65 26.83
C ARG A 127 5.89 10.18 25.60
N LYS A 128 4.66 9.73 25.41
CA LYS A 128 3.74 10.29 24.44
C LYS A 128 2.76 11.21 25.16
N GLU A 129 2.74 12.46 24.75
CA GLU A 129 1.84 13.48 25.26
C GLU A 129 0.89 13.92 24.14
N GLU A 130 -0.41 13.96 24.47
CA GLU A 130 -1.43 14.40 23.52
C GLU A 130 -1.49 15.93 23.53
N SER A 131 -1.22 16.55 22.37
CA SER A 131 -1.27 17.99 22.16
C SER A 131 -2.42 18.35 21.22
N SER A 132 -3.24 19.33 21.58
CA SER A 132 -4.33 19.77 20.72
C SER A 132 -3.81 20.48 19.46
N ALA A 133 -4.61 20.44 18.38
CA ALA A 133 -4.31 21.20 17.16
C ALA A 133 -4.18 22.71 17.44
N ASP A 134 -4.98 23.24 18.38
CA ASP A 134 -4.95 24.66 18.78
C ASP A 134 -3.66 25.01 19.50
N ASP A 135 -3.20 24.18 20.45
CA ASP A 135 -1.94 24.40 21.18
C ASP A 135 -0.73 24.41 20.22
N LEU A 136 -0.79 23.57 19.18
CA LEU A 136 0.24 23.49 18.13
C LEU A 136 0.07 24.55 17.04
N ARG A 137 -1.01 25.33 17.09
CA ARG A 137 -1.36 26.37 16.11
C ARG A 137 -1.49 25.81 14.69
N LEU A 138 -2.10 24.64 14.56
CA LEU A 138 -2.38 24.06 13.27
C LEU A 138 -3.53 24.78 12.57
N GLY A 139 -3.50 24.83 11.24
CA GLY A 139 -4.58 25.44 10.47
C GLY A 139 -5.91 24.67 10.63
N PRO A 140 -7.04 25.36 10.49
CA PRO A 140 -8.36 24.76 10.66
C PRO A 140 -8.62 23.67 9.61
N THR A 141 -9.30 22.60 10.02
CA THR A 141 -9.77 21.57 9.10
C THR A 141 -10.78 22.17 8.10
N PRO A 142 -10.58 22.02 6.79
CA PRO A 142 -11.51 22.54 5.81
C PRO A 142 -12.85 21.77 5.85
N PRO A 143 -13.98 22.37 5.46
CA PRO A 143 -15.29 21.74 5.56
C PRO A 143 -15.47 20.53 4.62
N HIS A 144 -14.79 20.50 3.47
CA HIS A 144 -14.94 19.47 2.45
C HIS A 144 -13.58 19.05 1.88
N PRO A 145 -12.71 18.38 2.69
CA PRO A 145 -11.42 17.96 2.21
C PRO A 145 -11.56 16.85 1.17
N ARG A 146 -10.75 16.90 0.11
CA ARG A 146 -10.69 15.91 -0.96
C ARG A 146 -9.25 15.55 -1.26
N LEU A 147 -8.98 14.26 -1.41
CA LEU A 147 -7.65 13.80 -1.80
C LEU A 147 -7.31 14.34 -3.21
N VAL A 148 -6.15 14.95 -3.34
CA VAL A 148 -5.62 15.41 -4.63
C VAL A 148 -4.29 14.76 -4.98
N ALA A 149 -3.49 14.36 -3.99
CA ALA A 149 -2.23 13.67 -4.22
C ALA A 149 -1.87 12.78 -3.03
N THR A 150 -1.15 11.70 -3.32
CA THR A 150 -0.50 10.84 -2.32
C THR A 150 1.01 10.99 -2.46
N VAL A 151 1.68 11.30 -1.37
CA VAL A 151 3.11 11.58 -1.31
C VAL A 151 3.79 10.61 -0.37
N VAL A 152 4.72 9.82 -0.86
CA VAL A 152 5.59 8.98 -0.04
C VAL A 152 6.73 9.84 0.48
N LEU A 153 6.88 9.90 1.80
CA LEU A 153 7.95 10.64 2.46
C LEU A 153 9.19 9.75 2.61
N ARG A 154 10.35 10.30 2.21
CA ARG A 154 11.65 9.64 2.41
C ARG A 154 12.65 10.63 2.98
N ARG A 155 12.96 10.47 4.27
CA ARG A 155 14.03 11.25 4.87
C ARG A 155 15.38 10.75 4.34
N ASP A 156 16.18 11.69 3.84
CA ASP A 156 17.50 11.45 3.28
C ASP A 156 18.42 12.65 3.68
N PRO A 157 19.28 12.47 4.67
CA PRO A 157 20.12 13.55 5.18
C PRO A 157 21.10 14.13 4.15
N ASP A 158 21.37 13.40 3.07
CA ASP A 158 22.33 13.80 2.04
C ASP A 158 21.70 14.68 0.95
N VAL A 159 20.37 14.84 0.97
CA VAL A 159 19.66 15.71 0.01
C VAL A 159 19.83 17.17 0.40
N PRO A 160 20.41 18.02 -0.49
CA PRO A 160 20.69 19.41 -0.17
C PRO A 160 19.44 20.31 -0.09
N ALA A 161 18.35 19.90 -0.74
CA ALA A 161 17.06 20.55 -0.72
C ALA A 161 15.94 19.52 -0.97
N PRO A 162 14.68 19.78 -0.56
CA PRO A 162 13.57 18.90 -0.85
C PRO A 162 13.40 18.63 -2.35
N GLU A 163 13.21 17.37 -2.69
CA GLU A 163 13.00 16.91 -4.07
C GLU A 163 11.64 16.20 -4.16
N LEU A 164 10.68 16.88 -4.80
CA LEU A 164 9.38 16.27 -5.12
C LEU A 164 9.43 15.74 -6.55
N SER A 165 9.18 14.44 -6.72
CA SER A 165 9.18 13.78 -8.02
C SER A 165 8.03 12.77 -8.12
N MET A 166 7.56 12.49 -9.33
CA MET A 166 6.62 11.40 -9.56
C MET A 166 7.35 10.06 -9.45
N MET A 167 6.67 9.06 -8.87
CA MET A 167 7.16 7.68 -8.84
C MET A 167 6.41 6.82 -9.85
N PRO A 168 7.04 5.73 -10.36
CA PRO A 168 6.30 4.70 -11.09
C PRO A 168 5.13 4.16 -10.24
N LEU A 169 3.98 3.93 -10.88
CA LEU A 169 2.75 3.53 -10.17
C LEU A 169 2.95 2.24 -9.36
N ILE A 170 3.63 1.24 -9.93
CA ILE A 170 3.90 -0.03 -9.24
C ILE A 170 4.72 0.20 -7.96
N ASP A 171 5.74 1.05 -8.01
CA ASP A 171 6.55 1.40 -6.83
C ASP A 171 5.71 2.14 -5.78
N GLY A 172 4.85 3.05 -6.21
CA GLY A 172 3.91 3.75 -5.34
C GLY A 172 2.91 2.82 -4.65
N ILE A 173 2.35 1.86 -5.39
CA ILE A 173 1.46 0.83 -4.83
C ILE A 173 2.17 0.07 -3.71
N LEU A 174 3.37 -0.45 -3.99
CA LEU A 174 4.14 -1.25 -3.03
C LEU A 174 4.60 -0.44 -1.82
N ALA A 175 4.95 0.83 -2.01
CA ALA A 175 5.33 1.72 -0.91
C ALA A 175 4.15 2.04 0.01
N VAL A 176 2.93 2.11 -0.53
CA VAL A 176 1.74 2.56 0.20
C VAL A 176 0.94 1.41 0.82
N ILE A 177 0.95 0.21 0.23
CA ILE A 177 0.19 -0.96 0.76
C ILE A 177 0.47 -1.21 2.26
N PRO A 178 1.73 -1.23 2.75
CA PRO A 178 2.01 -1.46 4.17
C PRO A 178 1.42 -0.39 5.10
N GLU A 179 1.19 0.80 4.56
CA GLU A 179 0.63 1.95 5.27
C GLU A 179 -0.88 2.10 5.05
N THR A 180 -1.56 1.04 4.67
CA THR A 180 -3.02 1.01 4.55
C THR A 180 -3.66 0.22 5.69
N SER A 181 -4.85 0.63 6.10
CA SER A 181 -5.65 -0.12 7.07
C SER A 181 -6.76 -0.88 6.36
N ALA A 182 -6.77 -2.21 6.52
CA ALA A 182 -7.82 -3.10 6.02
C ALA A 182 -8.04 -3.04 4.48
N LEU A 183 -7.01 -2.70 3.70
CA LEU A 183 -7.07 -2.63 2.24
C LEU A 183 -7.71 -3.91 1.62
N PRO A 184 -7.30 -5.13 1.99
CA PRO A 184 -7.86 -6.34 1.39
C PRO A 184 -9.35 -6.57 1.68
N SER A 185 -9.94 -5.83 2.61
CA SER A 185 -11.39 -5.90 2.89
C SER A 185 -12.22 -5.10 1.90
N LEU A 186 -11.59 -4.26 1.07
CA LEU A 186 -12.27 -3.44 0.08
C LEU A 186 -12.65 -4.27 -1.17
N PRO A 187 -13.76 -3.99 -1.82
CA PRO A 187 -13.99 -4.45 -3.18
C PRO A 187 -12.93 -3.86 -4.13
N GLN A 188 -12.26 -4.70 -4.91
CA GLN A 188 -11.23 -4.28 -5.86
C GLN A 188 -10.15 -3.39 -5.22
N PRO A 189 -9.43 -3.90 -4.19
CA PRO A 189 -8.58 -3.08 -3.34
C PRO A 189 -7.45 -2.39 -4.11
N LEU A 190 -6.78 -3.09 -5.04
CA LEU A 190 -5.70 -2.52 -5.84
C LEU A 190 -6.23 -1.49 -6.84
N ALA A 191 -7.37 -1.76 -7.48
CA ALA A 191 -7.98 -0.80 -8.38
C ALA A 191 -8.42 0.49 -7.65
N ARG A 192 -8.93 0.39 -6.42
CA ARG A 192 -9.25 1.56 -5.59
C ARG A 192 -8.00 2.33 -5.20
N LEU A 193 -6.94 1.62 -4.84
CA LEU A 193 -5.66 2.22 -4.51
C LEU A 193 -5.08 2.96 -5.72
N CYS A 194 -5.05 2.33 -6.91
CA CYS A 194 -4.56 2.97 -8.14
C CYS A 194 -5.32 4.26 -8.47
N ARG A 195 -6.66 4.26 -8.36
CA ARG A 195 -7.45 5.49 -8.60
C ARG A 195 -7.04 6.62 -7.66
N ALA A 196 -6.76 6.33 -6.40
CA ALA A 196 -6.31 7.32 -5.43
C ALA A 196 -4.87 7.78 -5.71
N LEU A 197 -3.98 6.86 -6.09
CA LEU A 197 -2.58 7.17 -6.40
C LEU A 197 -2.41 7.93 -7.72
N CYS A 198 -3.30 7.72 -8.69
CA CYS A 198 -3.24 8.38 -10.00
C CYS A 198 -3.82 9.81 -10.01
N LEU A 199 -4.26 10.33 -8.87
CA LEU A 199 -4.64 11.74 -8.76
C LEU A 199 -3.41 12.63 -8.99
N SER A 200 -3.61 13.75 -9.70
CA SER A 200 -2.53 14.69 -10.08
C SER A 200 -1.36 14.02 -10.84
N GLY A 201 -1.66 13.04 -11.70
CA GLY A 201 -0.68 12.40 -12.57
C GLY A 201 -0.01 11.15 -12.01
N GLY A 202 -0.06 10.88 -10.70
CA GLY A 202 0.52 9.67 -10.10
C GLY A 202 0.96 9.86 -8.65
N PRO A 203 1.51 8.82 -8.02
CA PRO A 203 2.08 8.94 -6.69
C PRO A 203 3.36 9.76 -6.73
N PHE A 204 3.61 10.53 -5.66
CA PHE A 204 4.82 11.34 -5.53
C PHE A 204 5.76 10.75 -4.49
N LEU A 205 7.06 10.97 -4.69
CA LEU A 205 8.12 10.79 -3.72
C LEU A 205 8.65 12.16 -3.31
N LEU A 206 8.65 12.45 -2.01
CA LEU A 206 9.31 13.62 -1.44
C LEU A 206 10.54 13.16 -0.65
N ARG A 207 11.73 13.45 -1.19
CA ARG A 207 13.02 13.23 -0.51
C ARG A 207 13.44 14.52 0.18
N TYR A 208 13.85 14.44 1.43
CA TYR A 208 14.18 15.62 2.23
C TYR A 208 15.12 15.28 3.39
N ALA A 209 15.93 16.24 3.79
CA ALA A 209 16.74 16.16 5.01
C ALA A 209 15.91 16.55 6.24
N GLU A 210 15.31 17.74 6.21
CA GLU A 210 14.46 18.25 7.29
C GLU A 210 13.07 18.62 6.75
N ILE A 211 12.03 18.23 7.50
CA ILE A 211 10.63 18.36 7.05
C ILE A 211 10.18 19.83 6.99
N GLU A 212 10.80 20.68 7.77
CA GLU A 212 10.57 22.12 7.80
C GLU A 212 10.78 22.78 6.44
N ASP A 213 11.69 22.24 5.66
CA ASP A 213 12.06 22.78 4.35
C ASP A 213 11.05 22.39 3.25
N CYS A 214 10.16 21.43 3.52
CA CYS A 214 9.22 20.86 2.53
C CYS A 214 7.92 21.68 2.37
N ALA A 215 7.77 22.80 3.03
CA ALA A 215 6.51 23.54 3.05
C ALA A 215 6.06 24.01 1.66
N ALA A 216 7.01 24.40 0.81
CA ALA A 216 6.72 24.89 -0.54
C ALA A 216 6.20 23.76 -1.46
N GLU A 217 6.83 22.57 -1.42
CA GLU A 217 6.48 21.41 -2.23
C GLU A 217 5.08 20.91 -1.87
N VAL A 218 4.78 20.79 -0.57
CA VAL A 218 3.47 20.35 -0.11
C VAL A 218 2.39 21.39 -0.40
N ALA A 219 2.68 22.67 -0.20
CA ALA A 219 1.76 23.77 -0.52
C ALA A 219 1.46 23.85 -2.02
N ALA A 220 2.44 23.59 -2.88
CA ALA A 220 2.24 23.55 -4.33
C ALA A 220 1.23 22.49 -4.75
N LEU A 221 1.26 21.30 -4.15
CA LEU A 221 0.29 20.23 -4.43
C LEU A 221 -1.14 20.55 -3.95
N THR A 222 -1.29 21.42 -2.96
CA THR A 222 -2.58 21.80 -2.39
C THR A 222 -3.08 23.15 -2.90
N ALA A 223 -2.33 23.82 -3.81
CA ALA A 223 -2.70 25.13 -4.34
C ALA A 223 -3.99 25.04 -5.19
N PRO A 224 -4.86 26.05 -5.12
CA PRO A 224 -6.02 26.15 -6.00
C PRO A 224 -5.58 26.32 -7.46
N ASN A 225 -6.33 25.75 -8.40
CA ASN A 225 -6.10 25.85 -9.85
C ASN A 225 -4.76 25.30 -10.35
N VAL A 226 -4.12 24.39 -9.63
CA VAL A 226 -3.06 23.57 -10.22
C VAL A 226 -3.68 22.79 -11.36
N ASP A 227 -3.11 22.89 -12.56
CA ASP A 227 -3.48 22.02 -13.66
C ASP A 227 -3.02 20.60 -13.28
N ARG A 228 -4.01 19.77 -12.91
CA ARG A 228 -3.78 18.40 -12.45
C ARG A 228 -4.02 17.40 -13.58
N ASP A 229 -4.02 17.90 -14.81
CA ASP A 229 -4.28 17.11 -16.02
C ASP A 229 -2.99 16.45 -16.57
N ASP A 230 -1.97 16.30 -15.72
CA ASP A 230 -0.84 15.45 -16.02
C ASP A 230 -1.37 14.04 -16.29
N ALA A 231 -1.04 13.51 -17.46
CA ALA A 231 -1.54 12.23 -17.90
C ALA A 231 -1.16 11.15 -16.87
N ALA A 232 -2.15 10.71 -16.10
CA ALA A 232 -1.96 9.60 -15.18
C ALA A 232 -1.44 8.38 -15.95
N PRO A 233 -0.56 7.56 -15.36
CA PRO A 233 -0.08 6.36 -16.01
C PRO A 233 -1.26 5.47 -16.40
N ALA A 234 -1.22 4.93 -17.61
CA ALA A 234 -2.22 3.96 -18.05
C ALA A 234 -2.01 2.66 -17.28
N TRP A 235 -3.05 2.17 -16.66
CA TRP A 235 -3.05 0.90 -15.95
C TRP A 235 -4.31 0.10 -16.26
N GLU A 236 -4.18 -1.21 -16.17
CA GLU A 236 -5.27 -2.16 -16.38
C GLU A 236 -5.62 -2.85 -15.08
N HIS A 237 -6.91 -2.97 -14.78
CA HIS A 237 -7.42 -3.73 -13.66
C HIS A 237 -7.75 -5.16 -14.10
N VAL A 238 -7.20 -6.14 -13.42
CA VAL A 238 -7.54 -7.56 -13.60
C VAL A 238 -8.29 -8.02 -12.35
N PRO A 239 -9.64 -8.07 -12.40
CA PRO A 239 -10.45 -8.44 -11.26
C PRO A 239 -10.10 -9.83 -10.73
N GLY A 240 -10.20 -10.00 -9.41
CA GLY A 240 -9.99 -11.27 -8.75
C GLY A 240 -10.83 -12.41 -9.33
N SER A 241 -10.30 -13.60 -9.30
CA SER A 241 -10.97 -14.80 -9.76
C SER A 241 -10.66 -15.98 -8.86
N VAL A 242 -11.72 -16.68 -8.45
CA VAL A 242 -11.58 -17.96 -7.78
C VAL A 242 -11.43 -19.05 -8.85
N ARG A 243 -10.36 -19.80 -8.78
CA ARG A 243 -10.10 -20.93 -9.65
C ARG A 243 -10.07 -22.22 -8.84
N ASP A 244 -10.62 -23.29 -9.42
CA ASP A 244 -10.47 -24.62 -8.84
C ASP A 244 -8.96 -24.95 -8.82
N ARG A 245 -8.46 -25.30 -7.64
CA ARG A 245 -7.12 -25.82 -7.50
C ARG A 245 -7.18 -27.29 -7.89
N PRO A 246 -6.53 -27.72 -9.00
CA PRO A 246 -6.41 -29.15 -9.24
C PRO A 246 -5.74 -29.78 -8.03
N ALA A 247 -6.33 -30.87 -7.52
CA ALA A 247 -5.70 -31.61 -6.45
C ALA A 247 -4.28 -32.01 -6.91
N ASP A 248 -3.28 -31.49 -6.19
CA ASP A 248 -1.97 -32.13 -6.05
C ASP A 248 -0.99 -32.12 -7.24
N TRP A 249 -1.00 -31.09 -8.11
CA TRP A 249 0.10 -30.93 -9.05
C TRP A 249 1.25 -30.11 -8.42
N TRP A 250 2.29 -30.85 -8.00
CA TRP A 250 3.59 -30.31 -7.61
C TRP A 250 4.64 -30.99 -8.48
N GLY A 251 5.31 -30.24 -9.33
CA GLY A 251 6.32 -30.79 -10.21
C GLY A 251 7.22 -29.69 -10.77
N THR A 252 8.28 -30.11 -11.41
CA THR A 252 9.14 -29.21 -12.18
C THR A 252 8.45 -28.83 -13.48
N VAL A 253 8.45 -27.55 -13.81
CA VAL A 253 7.91 -27.06 -15.08
C VAL A 253 8.74 -27.63 -16.22
N SER A 254 8.09 -28.26 -17.20
CA SER A 254 8.67 -28.80 -18.42
C SER A 254 8.05 -28.15 -19.67
N TRP A 255 8.61 -28.37 -20.83
CA TRP A 255 8.06 -27.87 -22.09
C TRP A 255 6.65 -28.38 -22.41
N THR A 256 6.30 -29.55 -21.88
CA THR A 256 4.99 -30.18 -22.06
C THR A 256 3.99 -29.80 -20.98
N SER A 257 4.43 -29.12 -19.94
CA SER A 257 3.55 -28.66 -18.85
C SER A 257 2.52 -27.67 -19.39
N VAL A 258 1.28 -27.85 -18.94
CA VAL A 258 0.15 -26.93 -19.17
C VAL A 258 -0.10 -26.14 -17.91
N LEU A 259 0.01 -24.83 -17.99
CA LEU A 259 -0.13 -23.93 -16.84
C LEU A 259 -1.36 -23.02 -16.97
N THR A 260 -1.88 -22.62 -15.83
CA THR A 260 -2.88 -21.55 -15.70
C THR A 260 -2.64 -20.74 -14.43
N ARG A 261 -3.30 -19.59 -14.31
CA ARG A 261 -3.28 -18.79 -13.08
C ARG A 261 -3.89 -19.57 -11.93
N THR A 262 -3.39 -19.36 -10.71
CA THR A 262 -4.07 -19.75 -9.46
C THR A 262 -5.23 -18.80 -9.16
N THR A 263 -5.90 -18.93 -8.02
CA THR A 263 -6.82 -17.93 -7.48
C THR A 263 -6.06 -16.65 -7.12
N TRP A 264 -6.64 -15.48 -7.39
CA TRP A 264 -6.14 -14.19 -6.92
C TRP A 264 -7.29 -13.29 -6.48
N ASP A 265 -7.03 -12.39 -5.54
CA ASP A 265 -8.04 -11.49 -4.98
C ASP A 265 -8.25 -10.25 -5.85
N ASP A 266 -7.17 -9.68 -6.36
CA ASP A 266 -7.18 -8.50 -7.23
C ASP A 266 -5.81 -8.34 -7.90
N ALA A 267 -5.74 -7.67 -9.07
CA ALA A 267 -4.47 -7.36 -9.72
C ALA A 267 -4.54 -6.09 -10.56
N VAL A 268 -3.38 -5.46 -10.74
CA VAL A 268 -3.20 -4.31 -11.64
C VAL A 268 -1.95 -4.49 -12.46
N VAL A 269 -2.02 -4.06 -13.72
CA VAL A 269 -0.90 -4.08 -14.68
C VAL A 269 -0.62 -2.64 -15.09
N CYS A 270 0.65 -2.23 -15.06
CA CYS A 270 1.11 -0.92 -15.49
C CYS A 270 2.52 -1.04 -16.06
N ASP A 271 2.78 -0.43 -17.22
CA ASP A 271 4.09 -0.41 -17.89
C ASP A 271 4.73 -1.80 -18.09
N GLY A 272 3.88 -2.83 -18.24
CA GLY A 272 4.28 -4.23 -18.41
C GLY A 272 4.65 -4.96 -17.12
N GLU A 273 4.61 -4.31 -15.97
CA GLU A 273 4.73 -4.93 -14.65
C GLU A 273 3.36 -5.08 -13.99
N SER A 274 3.25 -5.92 -12.96
CA SER A 274 1.99 -6.08 -12.23
C SER A 274 2.19 -6.20 -10.73
N VAL A 275 1.15 -5.82 -9.99
CA VAL A 275 0.97 -6.22 -8.59
C VAL A 275 -0.25 -7.11 -8.53
N ILE A 276 -0.08 -8.29 -7.98
CA ILE A 276 -1.14 -9.28 -7.75
C ILE A 276 -1.34 -9.42 -6.25
N LEU A 277 -2.58 -9.38 -5.81
CA LEU A 277 -2.96 -9.70 -4.45
C LEU A 277 -3.47 -11.13 -4.41
N HIS A 278 -2.76 -11.98 -3.67
CA HIS A 278 -3.08 -13.39 -3.47
C HIS A 278 -3.02 -13.70 -1.98
N ASP A 279 -4.10 -14.28 -1.43
CA ASP A 279 -4.23 -14.51 0.01
C ASP A 279 -3.86 -13.27 0.85
N LEU A 280 -4.26 -12.09 0.39
CA LEU A 280 -4.00 -10.78 0.99
C LEU A 280 -2.52 -10.34 0.97
N ILE A 281 -1.65 -11.07 0.28
CA ILE A 281 -0.22 -10.77 0.13
C ILE A 281 0.01 -10.15 -1.26
N PRO A 282 0.56 -8.93 -1.32
CA PRO A 282 0.91 -8.33 -2.60
C PRO A 282 2.21 -8.93 -3.15
N SER A 283 2.18 -9.31 -4.42
CA SER A 283 3.35 -9.79 -5.16
C SER A 283 3.57 -8.91 -6.38
N ARG A 284 4.81 -8.41 -6.57
CA ARG A 284 5.22 -7.74 -7.81
C ARG A 284 5.69 -8.76 -8.82
N LEU A 285 5.22 -8.66 -10.05
CA LEU A 285 5.78 -9.40 -11.17
C LEU A 285 6.56 -8.45 -12.09
N SER A 286 7.75 -8.90 -12.48
CA SER A 286 8.54 -8.25 -13.53
C SER A 286 7.79 -8.28 -14.88
N ARG A 287 8.30 -7.60 -15.90
CA ARG A 287 7.71 -7.61 -17.25
C ARG A 287 7.55 -9.02 -17.80
N LEU A 288 8.56 -9.89 -17.64
CA LEU A 288 8.47 -11.28 -18.06
C LEU A 288 7.42 -12.04 -17.24
N GLY A 289 7.46 -11.93 -15.92
CA GLY A 289 6.49 -12.57 -15.03
C GLY A 289 5.06 -12.13 -15.32
N THR A 290 4.84 -10.83 -15.54
CA THR A 290 3.54 -10.28 -15.92
C THR A 290 3.04 -10.83 -17.25
N ALA A 291 3.89 -10.85 -18.28
CA ALA A 291 3.51 -11.35 -19.60
C ALA A 291 3.15 -12.86 -19.55
N LEU A 292 3.90 -13.65 -18.79
CA LEU A 292 3.61 -15.07 -18.55
C LEU A 292 2.29 -15.25 -17.78
N TRP A 293 2.09 -14.47 -16.71
CA TRP A 293 0.86 -14.53 -15.92
C TRP A 293 -0.37 -14.09 -16.72
N VAL A 294 -0.25 -13.01 -17.51
CA VAL A 294 -1.32 -12.56 -18.40
C VAL A 294 -1.60 -13.61 -19.47
N GLY A 295 -0.55 -14.21 -20.07
CA GLY A 295 -0.68 -15.24 -21.08
C GLY A 295 -1.32 -16.54 -20.60
N ALA A 296 -1.25 -16.83 -19.29
CA ALA A 296 -1.79 -18.02 -18.67
C ALA A 296 -3.23 -17.82 -18.11
N ASP A 297 -4.01 -16.89 -18.65
CA ASP A 297 -5.41 -16.67 -18.26
C ASP A 297 -6.30 -17.90 -18.58
N GLN A 298 -5.94 -18.63 -19.62
CA GLN A 298 -6.46 -19.95 -19.96
C GLN A 298 -5.34 -20.99 -19.90
N PRO A 299 -5.64 -22.28 -19.66
CA PRO A 299 -4.64 -23.32 -19.69
C PRO A 299 -3.82 -23.27 -20.98
N SER A 300 -2.52 -23.08 -20.87
CA SER A 300 -1.59 -22.88 -21.98
C SER A 300 -0.33 -23.71 -21.78
N THR A 301 0.21 -24.29 -22.86
CA THR A 301 1.49 -25.00 -22.78
C THR A 301 2.65 -24.01 -22.61
N VAL A 302 3.78 -24.49 -22.08
CA VAL A 302 4.99 -23.68 -21.99
C VAL A 302 5.42 -23.17 -23.35
N ALA A 303 5.30 -24.01 -24.42
CA ALA A 303 5.61 -23.61 -25.78
C ALA A 303 4.73 -22.44 -26.27
N ASP A 304 3.40 -22.50 -26.03
CA ASP A 304 2.50 -21.40 -26.41
C ASP A 304 2.81 -20.11 -25.63
N LEU A 305 3.16 -20.22 -24.36
CA LEU A 305 3.55 -19.08 -23.53
C LEU A 305 4.87 -18.47 -24.05
N HIS A 306 5.86 -19.30 -24.37
CA HIS A 306 7.13 -18.86 -24.95
C HIS A 306 6.91 -18.11 -26.28
N ASP A 307 6.13 -18.67 -27.20
CA ASP A 307 5.85 -18.05 -28.51
C ASP A 307 5.19 -16.66 -28.32
N ARG A 308 4.27 -16.52 -27.36
CA ARG A 308 3.64 -15.22 -27.02
C ARG A 308 4.66 -14.24 -26.46
N ILE A 309 5.59 -14.70 -25.60
CA ILE A 309 6.66 -13.86 -25.04
C ILE A 309 7.57 -13.36 -26.14
N VAL A 310 8.04 -14.25 -27.04
CA VAL A 310 8.89 -13.87 -28.17
C VAL A 310 8.18 -12.86 -29.08
N ALA A 311 6.89 -13.06 -29.34
CA ALA A 311 6.09 -12.12 -30.15
C ALA A 311 5.92 -10.74 -29.48
N THR A 312 5.89 -10.66 -28.14
CA THR A 312 5.59 -9.43 -27.39
C THR A 312 6.85 -8.66 -26.97
N ILE A 313 7.86 -9.37 -26.48
CA ILE A 313 9.08 -8.78 -25.89
C ILE A 313 10.26 -8.88 -26.86
N GLY A 314 10.23 -9.82 -27.80
CA GLY A 314 11.31 -10.12 -28.73
C GLY A 314 12.03 -11.43 -28.41
N ASP A 315 12.80 -11.91 -29.38
CA ASP A 315 13.58 -13.15 -29.26
C ASP A 315 14.90 -12.90 -28.53
N HIS A 316 15.31 -13.89 -27.73
CA HIS A 316 16.58 -13.88 -27.01
C HIS A 316 17.25 -15.26 -27.11
N PRO A 317 18.58 -15.37 -27.32
CA PRO A 317 19.29 -16.66 -27.48
C PRO A 317 19.08 -17.68 -26.35
N HIS A 318 18.68 -17.22 -25.18
CA HIS A 318 18.38 -18.05 -24.00
C HIS A 318 16.93 -17.96 -23.55
N SER A 319 16.01 -17.54 -24.44
CA SER A 319 14.59 -17.30 -24.09
C SER A 319 13.93 -18.54 -23.51
N GLU A 320 14.24 -19.72 -24.02
CA GLU A 320 13.69 -21.00 -23.52
C GLU A 320 14.02 -21.22 -22.04
N GLY A 321 15.30 -21.10 -21.66
CA GLY A 321 15.73 -21.26 -20.28
C GLY A 321 15.12 -20.19 -19.36
N LEU A 322 15.12 -18.93 -19.80
CA LEU A 322 14.55 -17.82 -19.02
C LEU A 322 13.06 -17.98 -18.78
N VAL A 323 12.30 -18.48 -19.77
CA VAL A 323 10.86 -18.72 -19.62
C VAL A 323 10.60 -19.90 -18.69
N LEU A 324 11.34 -21.00 -18.80
CA LEU A 324 11.21 -22.13 -17.86
C LEU A 324 11.50 -21.72 -16.43
N ASP A 325 12.63 -21.03 -16.21
CA ASP A 325 13.02 -20.57 -14.87
C ASP A 325 11.97 -19.59 -14.28
N ALA A 326 11.48 -18.66 -15.09
CA ALA A 326 10.45 -17.73 -14.65
C ALA A 326 9.12 -18.43 -14.33
N LEU A 327 8.69 -19.38 -15.14
CA LEU A 327 7.49 -20.18 -14.90
C LEU A 327 7.63 -21.01 -13.62
N GLN A 328 8.81 -21.62 -13.38
CA GLN A 328 9.05 -22.35 -12.13
C GLN A 328 8.92 -21.44 -10.91
N VAL A 329 9.51 -20.23 -10.96
CA VAL A 329 9.38 -19.25 -9.88
C VAL A 329 7.91 -18.86 -9.64
N LEU A 330 7.12 -18.67 -10.70
CA LEU A 330 5.69 -18.33 -10.57
C LEU A 330 4.85 -19.50 -10.03
N VAL A 331 5.23 -20.74 -10.32
CA VAL A 331 4.59 -21.95 -9.75
C VAL A 331 4.96 -22.12 -8.29
N ASP A 332 6.24 -21.96 -7.94
CA ASP A 332 6.72 -22.05 -6.57
C ASP A 332 6.13 -20.94 -5.67
N ALA A 333 5.84 -19.77 -6.27
CA ALA A 333 5.15 -18.65 -5.62
C ALA A 333 3.62 -18.82 -5.56
N GLU A 334 3.09 -19.93 -6.04
CA GLU A 334 1.66 -20.20 -6.13
C GLU A 334 0.86 -19.14 -6.95
N VAL A 335 1.52 -18.44 -7.86
CA VAL A 335 0.90 -17.46 -8.77
C VAL A 335 0.38 -18.14 -10.05
N LEU A 336 1.08 -19.18 -10.48
CA LEU A 336 0.66 -20.12 -11.52
C LEU A 336 0.55 -21.54 -10.95
N GLN A 337 -0.17 -22.40 -11.64
CA GLN A 337 -0.28 -23.83 -11.32
C GLN A 337 -0.17 -24.68 -12.57
N ILE A 338 0.45 -25.86 -12.45
CA ILE A 338 0.45 -26.88 -13.49
C ILE A 338 -0.89 -27.61 -13.42
N VAL A 339 -1.62 -27.68 -14.52
CA VAL A 339 -2.92 -28.38 -14.60
C VAL A 339 -2.84 -29.69 -15.37
N ALA A 340 -1.81 -29.86 -16.20
CA ALA A 340 -1.50 -31.11 -16.88
C ALA A 340 -0.02 -31.13 -17.27
N ASP A 341 0.57 -32.30 -17.26
CA ASP A 341 1.86 -32.57 -17.89
C ASP A 341 1.85 -34.00 -18.45
N PRO A 342 1.83 -34.20 -19.78
CA PRO A 342 1.80 -35.52 -20.40
C PRO A 342 3.00 -36.40 -20.05
N GLU A 343 4.13 -35.82 -19.65
CA GLU A 343 5.37 -36.55 -19.37
C GLU A 343 5.59 -36.78 -17.87
N GLN A 344 4.84 -36.08 -17.01
CA GLN A 344 4.97 -36.17 -15.57
C GLN A 344 3.60 -36.47 -14.92
N PRO A 345 3.42 -37.59 -14.22
CA PRO A 345 2.19 -37.84 -13.47
C PRO A 345 2.11 -36.89 -12.27
N PRO A 346 0.90 -36.57 -11.79
CA PRO A 346 0.71 -35.73 -10.60
C PRO A 346 1.39 -36.34 -9.36
N VAL A 347 2.15 -35.53 -8.65
CA VAL A 347 2.79 -35.93 -7.39
C VAL A 347 1.96 -35.40 -6.23
N PRO A 348 1.47 -36.27 -5.32
CA PRO A 348 0.72 -35.82 -4.16
C PRO A 348 1.55 -34.84 -3.28
N ARG A 349 0.91 -33.80 -2.76
CA ARG A 349 1.53 -32.74 -1.93
C ARG A 349 2.35 -33.29 -0.76
N GLU A 350 1.91 -34.38 -0.15
CA GLU A 350 2.62 -35.06 0.96
C GLU A 350 3.98 -35.62 0.55
N GLN A 351 4.17 -35.98 -0.73
CA GLN A 351 5.43 -36.51 -1.25
C GLN A 351 6.36 -35.40 -1.74
N ALA A 352 5.83 -34.26 -2.20
CA ALA A 352 6.62 -33.12 -2.61
C ALA A 352 7.28 -32.38 -1.42
N ALA A 353 6.61 -32.34 -0.27
CA ALA A 353 7.13 -31.76 0.98
C ALA A 353 8.30 -32.54 1.58
N ALA A 354 8.55 -33.79 1.15
CA ALA A 354 9.66 -34.64 1.60
C ALA A 354 10.95 -34.44 0.78
N GLN A 355 10.93 -33.68 -0.31
CA GLN A 355 12.14 -33.35 -1.07
C GLN A 355 12.73 -32.05 -0.51
N PRO A 356 14.00 -32.05 -0.04
CA PRO A 356 14.61 -30.81 0.44
C PRO A 356 14.74 -29.82 -0.73
N SER A 357 14.07 -28.66 -0.62
CA SER A 357 14.30 -27.55 -1.54
C SER A 357 15.75 -27.08 -1.38
N THR A 358 16.59 -27.43 -2.35
CA THR A 358 17.98 -26.97 -2.48
C THR A 358 18.04 -25.57 -3.08
N VAL A 359 17.19 -24.65 -2.63
CA VAL A 359 17.36 -23.22 -2.93
C VAL A 359 17.73 -22.54 -1.63
N ALA A 360 19.02 -22.27 -1.47
CA ALA A 360 19.55 -21.47 -0.38
C ALA A 360 18.90 -20.08 -0.41
N GLY A 361 18.25 -19.75 0.68
CA GLY A 361 17.95 -18.46 1.28
C GLY A 361 18.09 -17.17 0.44
N THR A 362 17.40 -17.07 -0.68
CA THR A 362 17.13 -15.79 -1.34
C THR A 362 15.63 -15.55 -1.22
N THR A 363 15.23 -14.51 -0.53
CA THR A 363 13.82 -14.13 -0.39
C THR A 363 13.23 -13.91 -1.78
N LEU A 364 12.04 -14.40 -2.02
CA LEU A 364 11.29 -14.31 -3.29
C LEU A 364 11.26 -12.86 -3.86
N ALA A 365 11.36 -11.86 -2.99
CA ALA A 365 11.47 -10.46 -3.34
C ALA A 365 12.71 -10.16 -4.22
N ASP A 366 13.85 -10.80 -3.96
CA ASP A 366 15.10 -10.47 -4.65
C ASP A 366 15.22 -11.17 -6.02
N ALA A 367 14.65 -12.35 -6.20
CA ALA A 367 14.71 -13.09 -7.47
C ALA A 367 13.78 -12.51 -8.56
N VAL A 368 12.68 -11.87 -8.17
CA VAL A 368 11.72 -11.22 -9.07
C VAL A 368 12.04 -9.73 -9.26
N LEU A 369 12.88 -9.13 -8.39
CA LEU A 369 13.19 -7.69 -8.34
C LEU A 369 14.54 -7.30 -8.96
N SER A 370 15.43 -8.23 -9.33
CA SER A 370 16.76 -7.88 -9.83
C SER A 370 16.82 -7.79 -11.36
N SER A 371 16.15 -6.83 -11.97
CA SER A 371 16.39 -6.42 -13.38
C SER A 371 17.26 -5.15 -13.50
N SER A 372 17.99 -4.74 -12.46
CA SER A 372 18.84 -3.54 -12.50
C SER A 372 20.26 -3.78 -13.02
N ASP A 373 20.63 -4.99 -13.42
CA ASP A 373 22.02 -5.29 -13.85
C ASP A 373 22.22 -5.56 -15.35
N VAL A 374 21.22 -5.28 -16.21
CA VAL A 374 21.37 -5.51 -17.67
C VAL A 374 21.87 -4.26 -18.42
N ASP A 375 21.82 -3.06 -17.86
CA ASP A 375 22.18 -1.81 -18.55
C ASP A 375 23.63 -1.31 -18.30
N ALA A 376 24.49 -2.06 -17.62
CA ALA A 376 25.85 -1.60 -17.28
C ALA A 376 26.97 -2.20 -18.14
N ARG A 377 26.69 -2.82 -19.29
CA ARG A 377 27.75 -3.33 -20.19
C ARG A 377 27.52 -2.98 -21.66
N HIS A 378 27.31 -1.73 -21.97
CA HIS A 378 27.58 -1.20 -23.33
C HIS A 378 27.76 0.32 -23.22
N SER A 379 29.00 0.72 -22.86
CA SER A 379 29.63 1.99 -23.23
C SER A 379 31.13 1.75 -23.35
#